data_6974eafd34e4da4d191d8a0037bf4605
#
_entry.id   6974eafd34e4da4d191d8a0037bf4605
#
_cell.length_a   1.000
_cell.length_b   1.000
_cell.length_c   1.000
_cell.angle_alpha   90.00
_cell.angle_beta   90.00
_cell.angle_gamma   90.00
#
_symmetry.space_group_name_H-M   'P 1'
#
loop_
_entity.id
_entity.type
_entity.pdbx_description
1 polymer ?
#
loop_
_entity_poly.entity_id
_entity_poly.type
_entity_poly.pdbx_seq_one_letter_code
_entity_poly.pdbx_strand_id
1 'polypeptide(L)'
;KGRRNIPRNINHIKAMAKYFAKRCNGEYQRFTLAEILGMERIRTFTEEQLIEDVLLEWLSGTMNDGINNAGLFLRAIDCCMIPNNKGESDIDKNDVFNLDSKRIKHVEDGINTFFGNEGKRQALELFLSRILEQKKSCIIKITTDENTEWLLENSEYTKYLSKILNKLINMKCYFKIIIPAVTNLNGILELMNLWLPYILSGNIDMYYYPRLKDGLFRRTLFIASDCAVLSSTSISCCKEQSLTLLGFDKKVISGFENEFDGYIMLCRKIGRTYDFEQYRSIFFRHALERTGNFPNCISRSRSLSFTTIPNDILNRLMDSCGITSNRTFLEIMMRDNCHLYNVIEEQLFIDIMPLAAFNDILKGVVPIAGSEIIFGKQYYYSAYDYKKHLVNLLELLERNVNYYVILDDEYDICQNIIHIKEGAYVILLRKKEPISIIEISENNMVAAFWECVYRKVIKKYKLDVKRRESIFEITKLIQQLEHYGV
;
A
#
# COMPACT_ATOMS: atom_id res chain seq x y z
N LYS A 1 -13.85 -19.32 -6.06
CA LYS A 1 -13.35 -20.22 -5.02
C LYS A 1 -11.96 -19.76 -4.57
N GLY A 2 -11.80 -18.66 -3.89
CA GLY A 2 -10.51 -18.09 -3.43
C GLY A 2 -10.64 -17.38 -2.09
N ARG A 3 -11.58 -17.80 -1.25
CA ARG A 3 -11.87 -17.19 0.07
C ARG A 3 -11.61 -18.14 1.25
N ARG A 4 -10.64 -19.06 1.14
CA ARG A 4 -10.24 -19.84 2.29
C ARG A 4 -8.98 -19.23 2.88
N ASN A 5 -9.05 -18.79 4.13
CA ASN A 5 -7.91 -18.42 4.94
C ASN A 5 -6.90 -19.58 5.00
N ILE A 6 -5.63 -19.24 5.05
CA ILE A 6 -4.55 -20.21 5.29
C ILE A 6 -4.90 -21.00 6.56
N PRO A 7 -4.81 -22.34 6.55
CA PRO A 7 -5.11 -23.13 7.74
C PRO A 7 -4.24 -22.67 8.91
N ARG A 8 -4.84 -22.21 9.98
CA ARG A 8 -4.10 -21.81 11.21
C ARG A 8 -3.46 -22.98 11.95
N ASN A 9 -3.80 -24.22 11.57
CA ASN A 9 -3.27 -25.41 12.21
C ASN A 9 -1.92 -25.79 11.60
N ILE A 10 -0.86 -25.65 12.37
CA ILE A 10 0.52 -25.94 11.97
C ILE A 10 0.71 -27.39 11.46
N ASN A 11 -0.09 -28.34 11.95
CA ASN A 11 -0.05 -29.73 11.49
C ASN A 11 -0.57 -29.88 10.06
N HIS A 12 -1.56 -29.06 9.65
CA HIS A 12 -2.02 -29.05 8.27
C HIS A 12 -0.97 -28.43 7.34
N ILE A 13 -0.28 -27.37 7.80
CA ILE A 13 0.80 -26.73 7.04
C ILE A 13 1.96 -27.72 6.84
N LYS A 14 2.36 -28.45 7.90
CA LYS A 14 3.38 -29.51 7.80
C LYS A 14 2.99 -30.62 6.83
N ALA A 15 1.75 -31.09 6.91
CA ALA A 15 1.24 -32.12 5.99
C ALA A 15 1.24 -31.63 4.53
N MET A 16 0.89 -30.36 4.27
CA MET A 16 0.96 -29.75 2.95
C MET A 16 2.39 -29.64 2.46
N ALA A 17 3.31 -29.14 3.27
CA ALA A 17 4.73 -29.03 2.90
C ALA A 17 5.31 -30.38 2.49
N LYS A 18 5.09 -31.40 3.32
CA LYS A 18 5.52 -32.77 3.05
C LYS A 18 4.90 -33.36 1.77
N TYR A 19 3.60 -33.10 1.54
CA TYR A 19 2.90 -33.57 0.35
C TYR A 19 3.47 -32.98 -0.94
N PHE A 20 3.76 -31.67 -0.94
CA PHE A 20 4.34 -31.00 -2.12
C PHE A 20 5.82 -31.32 -2.31
N ALA A 21 6.61 -31.42 -1.21
CA ALA A 21 8.01 -31.80 -1.31
C ALA A 21 8.20 -33.15 -2.01
N LYS A 22 7.40 -34.16 -1.65
CA LYS A 22 7.38 -35.49 -2.30
C LYS A 22 7.10 -35.46 -3.79
N ARG A 23 6.44 -34.43 -4.30
CA ARG A 23 6.10 -34.27 -5.72
C ARG A 23 7.08 -33.44 -6.51
N CYS A 24 8.01 -32.77 -5.84
CA CYS A 24 9.06 -31.96 -6.47
C CYS A 24 10.32 -32.76 -6.78
N ASN A 25 10.19 -34.01 -7.27
CA ASN A 25 11.34 -34.91 -7.53
C ASN A 25 12.04 -34.62 -8.84
N GLY A 26 11.37 -34.00 -9.82
CA GLY A 26 11.94 -33.68 -11.12
C GLY A 26 12.59 -32.29 -11.16
N GLU A 27 13.52 -32.13 -12.08
CA GLU A 27 14.23 -30.85 -12.29
C GLU A 27 13.27 -29.71 -12.68
N TYR A 28 12.30 -30.00 -13.53
CA TYR A 28 11.26 -29.05 -13.95
C TYR A 28 10.40 -28.58 -12.76
N GLN A 29 9.97 -29.50 -11.89
CA GLN A 29 9.17 -29.15 -10.71
C GLN A 29 9.97 -28.27 -9.73
N ARG A 30 11.26 -28.56 -9.53
CA ARG A 30 12.16 -27.74 -8.70
C ARG A 30 12.38 -26.36 -9.30
N PHE A 31 12.54 -26.28 -10.62
CA PHE A 31 12.63 -25.02 -11.33
C PHE A 31 11.36 -24.17 -11.13
N THR A 32 10.19 -24.76 -11.37
CA THR A 32 8.90 -24.09 -11.19
C THR A 32 8.68 -23.68 -9.72
N LEU A 33 9.07 -24.54 -8.77
CA LEU A 33 8.98 -24.21 -7.34
C LEU A 33 9.93 -23.06 -6.97
N ALA A 34 11.15 -23.04 -7.51
CA ALA A 34 12.10 -21.96 -7.31
C ALA A 34 11.57 -20.61 -7.82
N GLU A 35 10.93 -20.60 -8.99
CA GLU A 35 10.27 -19.40 -9.52
C GLU A 35 9.08 -18.96 -8.65
N ILE A 36 8.22 -19.92 -8.25
CA ILE A 36 7.06 -19.63 -7.40
C ILE A 36 7.48 -19.04 -6.07
N LEU A 37 8.53 -19.53 -5.45
CA LEU A 37 9.02 -19.10 -4.15
C LEU A 37 10.01 -17.92 -4.24
N GLY A 38 10.44 -17.55 -5.43
CA GLY A 38 11.49 -16.54 -5.64
C GLY A 38 12.86 -16.96 -5.08
N MET A 39 13.14 -18.28 -5.05
CA MET A 39 14.33 -18.86 -4.43
C MET A 39 15.14 -19.71 -5.39
N GLU A 40 16.11 -19.12 -6.06
CA GLU A 40 17.02 -19.80 -7.00
C GLU A 40 17.72 -21.04 -6.39
N ARG A 41 18.05 -21.01 -5.11
CA ARG A 41 18.70 -22.12 -4.39
C ARG A 41 17.91 -23.44 -4.41
N ILE A 42 16.58 -23.39 -4.59
CA ILE A 42 15.73 -24.60 -4.66
C ILE A 42 16.08 -25.46 -5.88
N ARG A 43 16.59 -24.86 -6.95
CA ARG A 43 17.00 -25.59 -8.18
C ARG A 43 18.09 -26.63 -7.91
N THR A 44 18.95 -26.38 -6.92
CA THR A 44 20.08 -27.23 -6.55
C THR A 44 19.76 -28.25 -5.47
N PHE A 45 18.54 -28.21 -4.88
CA PHE A 45 18.18 -29.13 -3.82
C PHE A 45 17.95 -30.54 -4.36
N THR A 46 18.70 -31.50 -3.84
CA THR A 46 18.57 -32.94 -4.16
C THR A 46 17.77 -33.70 -3.11
N GLU A 47 17.69 -33.17 -1.90
CA GLU A 47 17.04 -33.80 -0.75
C GLU A 47 15.61 -33.26 -0.54
N GLU A 48 14.65 -34.21 -0.44
CA GLU A 48 13.23 -33.91 -0.19
C GLU A 48 13.03 -33.08 1.09
N GLN A 49 13.83 -33.36 2.13
CA GLN A 49 13.76 -32.65 3.42
C GLN A 49 14.04 -31.16 3.28
N LEU A 50 15.02 -30.77 2.46
CA LEU A 50 15.36 -29.36 2.22
C LEU A 50 14.22 -28.61 1.52
N ILE A 51 13.51 -29.30 0.62
CA ILE A 51 12.33 -28.74 -0.06
C ILE A 51 11.16 -28.63 0.92
N GLU A 52 10.96 -29.65 1.79
CA GLU A 52 9.93 -29.63 2.82
C GLU A 52 10.13 -28.47 3.81
N ASP A 53 11.36 -28.25 4.26
CA ASP A 53 11.69 -27.17 5.22
C ASP A 53 11.40 -25.78 4.62
N VAL A 54 11.81 -25.54 3.36
CA VAL A 54 11.54 -24.29 2.66
C VAL A 54 10.04 -24.09 2.41
N LEU A 55 9.33 -25.13 2.01
CA LEU A 55 7.87 -25.07 1.85
C LEU A 55 7.17 -24.83 3.18
N LEU A 56 7.66 -25.41 4.28
CA LEU A 56 7.12 -25.19 5.62
C LEU A 56 7.30 -23.73 6.05
N GLU A 57 8.49 -23.16 5.86
CA GLU A 57 8.76 -21.76 6.14
C GLU A 57 7.87 -20.83 5.30
N TRP A 58 7.72 -21.13 4.00
CA TRP A 58 6.90 -20.34 3.10
C TRP A 58 5.41 -20.43 3.45
N LEU A 59 4.87 -21.65 3.67
CA LEU A 59 3.46 -21.87 4.02
C LEU A 59 3.11 -21.35 5.41
N SER A 60 4.07 -21.34 6.34
CA SER A 60 3.88 -20.79 7.69
C SER A 60 4.02 -19.25 7.74
N GLY A 61 4.43 -18.61 6.64
CA GLY A 61 4.69 -17.18 6.62
C GLY A 61 5.90 -16.75 7.47
N THR A 62 6.76 -17.69 7.85
CA THR A 62 7.96 -17.41 8.69
C THR A 62 9.14 -16.89 7.88
N MET A 63 9.01 -16.79 6.55
CA MET A 63 10.03 -16.17 5.73
C MET A 63 10.18 -14.69 6.07
N ASN A 64 11.30 -14.36 6.68
CA ASN A 64 11.59 -13.05 7.25
C ASN A 64 11.60 -11.89 6.23
N ASP A 65 11.73 -12.18 4.94
CA ASP A 65 11.96 -11.14 3.91
C ASP A 65 10.73 -10.27 3.66
N GLY A 66 9.52 -10.87 3.60
CA GLY A 66 8.29 -10.09 3.36
C GLY A 66 7.92 -9.16 4.51
N ILE A 67 8.20 -9.58 5.75
CA ILE A 67 7.95 -8.78 6.95
C ILE A 67 8.91 -7.60 7.02
N ASN A 68 10.19 -7.82 6.68
CA ASN A 68 11.19 -6.76 6.62
C ASN A 68 10.84 -5.74 5.51
N ASN A 69 10.40 -6.20 4.36
CA ASN A 69 10.01 -5.33 3.24
C ASN A 69 8.73 -4.54 3.51
N ALA A 70 7.75 -5.09 4.23
CA ALA A 70 6.60 -4.32 4.72
C ALA A 70 7.04 -3.17 5.64
N GLY A 71 8.00 -3.43 6.55
CA GLY A 71 8.59 -2.39 7.40
C GLY A 71 9.38 -1.34 6.62
N LEU A 72 10.12 -1.74 5.58
CA LEU A 72 10.83 -0.82 4.69
C LEU A 72 9.86 0.04 3.89
N PHE A 73 8.76 -0.54 3.39
CA PHE A 73 7.72 0.20 2.68
C PHE A 73 7.06 1.27 3.57
N LEU A 74 6.75 0.94 4.83
CA LEU A 74 6.22 1.91 5.79
C LEU A 74 7.19 3.08 6.02
N ARG A 75 8.49 2.80 6.14
CA ARG A 75 9.53 3.85 6.24
C ARG A 75 9.67 4.66 4.95
N ALA A 76 9.57 4.00 3.80
CA ALA A 76 9.63 4.68 2.51
C ALA A 76 8.49 5.69 2.34
N ILE A 77 7.28 5.38 2.81
CA ILE A 77 6.15 6.33 2.83
C ILE A 77 6.48 7.58 3.66
N ASP A 78 7.17 7.41 4.80
CA ASP A 78 7.56 8.55 5.66
C ASP A 78 8.63 9.44 5.00
N CYS A 79 9.59 8.81 4.33
CA CYS A 79 10.75 9.48 3.75
C CYS A 79 10.51 9.97 2.31
N CYS A 80 9.46 9.48 1.64
CA CYS A 80 9.20 9.82 0.25
C CYS A 80 8.93 11.32 0.12
N MET A 81 9.79 12.00 -0.64
CA MET A 81 9.58 13.37 -1.09
C MET A 81 9.02 13.31 -2.50
N ILE A 82 7.84 13.88 -2.71
CA ILE A 82 7.39 14.14 -4.07
C ILE A 82 8.12 15.39 -4.53
N PRO A 83 8.78 15.35 -5.69
CA PRO A 83 9.46 16.51 -6.22
C PRO A 83 8.45 17.66 -6.38
N ASN A 84 8.55 18.69 -5.54
CA ASN A 84 7.77 19.91 -5.69
C ASN A 84 8.38 20.71 -6.84
N ASN A 85 7.81 20.57 -8.01
CA ASN A 85 8.23 21.30 -9.21
C ASN A 85 7.79 22.79 -9.20
N LYS A 86 8.01 23.51 -8.12
CA LYS A 86 7.85 24.97 -8.14
C LYS A 86 9.08 25.72 -8.68
N GLY A 87 10.13 25.01 -9.11
CA GLY A 87 11.40 25.65 -9.47
C GLY A 87 12.15 25.15 -10.71
N GLU A 88 11.72 24.08 -11.37
CA GLU A 88 12.45 23.59 -12.54
C GLU A 88 11.54 23.49 -13.77
N SER A 89 11.32 24.61 -14.42
CA SER A 89 10.54 24.73 -15.67
C SER A 89 11.34 24.43 -16.93
N ASP A 90 12.64 24.20 -16.85
CA ASP A 90 13.47 23.94 -18.00
C ASP A 90 14.24 22.62 -17.85
N ILE A 91 13.77 21.58 -18.55
CA ILE A 91 14.73 20.61 -19.04
C ILE A 91 15.45 21.35 -20.16
N ASP A 92 16.71 21.65 -19.92
CA ASP A 92 17.61 22.05 -20.99
C ASP A 92 17.41 21.09 -22.17
N LYS A 93 17.30 21.65 -23.37
CA LYS A 93 17.23 20.84 -24.60
C LYS A 93 18.44 19.89 -24.75
N ASN A 94 19.44 20.03 -23.88
CA ASN A 94 20.63 19.21 -23.74
C ASN A 94 20.43 17.99 -22.80
N ASP A 95 19.36 17.96 -21.99
CA ASP A 95 19.00 16.81 -21.16
C ASP A 95 18.22 15.70 -21.92
N VAL A 96 17.99 15.89 -23.19
CA VAL A 96 17.59 14.78 -24.08
C VAL A 96 18.80 13.88 -24.18
N PHE A 97 18.77 12.74 -23.50
CA PHE A 97 19.72 11.65 -23.68
C PHE A 97 19.97 11.57 -25.18
N ASN A 98 21.22 11.78 -25.67
CA ASN A 98 21.61 11.92 -27.06
C ASN A 98 20.91 10.93 -28.00
N LEU A 99 19.61 11.02 -28.09
CA LEU A 99 18.87 10.53 -29.23
C LEU A 99 19.34 11.42 -30.38
N ASP A 100 20.25 10.89 -31.19
CA ASP A 100 20.56 11.49 -32.47
C ASP A 100 19.24 12.01 -33.03
N SER A 101 19.07 13.34 -32.98
CA SER A 101 17.86 14.01 -33.49
C SER A 101 17.60 13.65 -34.98
N LYS A 102 18.57 12.96 -35.63
CA LYS A 102 18.46 12.31 -36.92
C LYS A 102 17.68 10.98 -36.90
N ARG A 103 17.63 10.24 -35.76
CA ARG A 103 16.88 8.97 -35.68
C ARG A 103 15.38 9.18 -35.45
N ILE A 104 14.98 10.28 -34.79
CA ILE A 104 13.57 10.61 -34.57
C ILE A 104 12.85 10.98 -35.90
N LYS A 105 13.57 11.41 -36.93
CA LYS A 105 13.00 11.86 -38.23
C LYS A 105 12.42 10.75 -39.11
N HIS A 106 12.56 9.47 -38.77
CA HIS A 106 12.10 8.35 -39.58
C HIS A 106 11.12 7.39 -38.89
N VAL A 107 10.39 7.89 -37.87
CA VAL A 107 9.28 7.10 -37.31
C VAL A 107 8.08 7.31 -38.23
N GLU A 108 7.74 6.27 -38.98
CA GLU A 108 6.55 6.28 -39.83
C GLU A 108 5.28 6.29 -38.99
N ASP A 109 4.19 6.87 -39.50
CA ASP A 109 2.88 6.88 -38.83
C ASP A 109 2.26 5.47 -38.72
N GLY A 110 2.98 4.43 -39.10
CA GLY A 110 2.61 3.03 -39.05
C GLY A 110 3.13 2.29 -37.80
N ILE A 111 3.49 1.01 -38.01
CA ILE A 111 4.10 0.14 -36.99
C ILE A 111 5.61 0.11 -37.19
N ASN A 112 6.34 0.48 -36.15
CA ASN A 112 7.80 0.44 -36.12
C ASN A 112 8.26 -0.77 -35.28
N THR A 113 9.35 -1.40 -35.69
CA THR A 113 9.88 -2.61 -35.05
C THR A 113 11.26 -2.37 -34.44
N PHE A 114 11.46 -2.90 -33.24
CA PHE A 114 12.71 -2.79 -32.49
C PHE A 114 13.08 -4.17 -31.91
N PHE A 115 14.37 -4.40 -31.66
CA PHE A 115 14.87 -5.69 -31.21
C PHE A 115 15.73 -5.57 -29.96
N GLY A 116 15.61 -6.55 -29.06
CA GLY A 116 16.39 -6.66 -27.84
C GLY A 116 16.07 -5.56 -26.81
N ASN A 117 16.82 -5.55 -25.70
CA ASN A 117 16.61 -4.62 -24.60
C ASN A 117 16.86 -3.16 -25.00
N GLU A 118 17.89 -2.92 -25.81
CA GLU A 118 18.22 -1.57 -26.29
C GLU A 118 17.12 -1.03 -27.22
N GLY A 119 16.65 -1.86 -28.17
CA GLY A 119 15.53 -1.48 -29.03
C GLY A 119 14.24 -1.22 -28.23
N LYS A 120 14.00 -2.00 -27.17
CA LYS A 120 12.87 -1.77 -26.26
C LYS A 120 12.97 -0.44 -25.54
N ARG A 121 14.15 -0.04 -25.05
CA ARG A 121 14.40 1.29 -24.45
C ARG A 121 14.13 2.41 -25.46
N GLN A 122 14.65 2.29 -26.68
CA GLN A 122 14.42 3.27 -27.74
C GLN A 122 12.92 3.39 -28.09
N ALA A 123 12.22 2.30 -28.19
CA ALA A 123 10.77 2.30 -28.42
C ALA A 123 10.00 2.97 -27.29
N LEU A 124 10.39 2.74 -26.01
CA LEU A 124 9.77 3.39 -24.86
C LEU A 124 10.04 4.90 -24.84
N GLU A 125 11.24 5.33 -25.19
CA GLU A 125 11.57 6.77 -25.29
C GLU A 125 10.72 7.47 -26.35
N LEU A 126 10.56 6.87 -27.53
CA LEU A 126 9.70 7.38 -28.59
C LEU A 126 8.22 7.42 -28.16
N PHE A 127 7.74 6.37 -27.49
CA PHE A 127 6.41 6.31 -26.93
C PHE A 127 6.15 7.47 -25.93
N LEU A 128 7.06 7.68 -25.00
CA LEU A 128 6.95 8.74 -23.99
C LEU A 128 7.09 10.14 -24.60
N SER A 129 8.00 10.32 -25.56
CA SER A 129 8.18 11.57 -26.29
C SER A 129 6.90 11.96 -27.02
N ARG A 130 6.23 10.99 -27.69
CA ARG A 130 4.98 11.24 -28.39
C ARG A 130 3.87 11.73 -27.47
N ILE A 131 3.79 11.19 -26.25
CA ILE A 131 2.83 11.65 -25.23
C ILE A 131 3.13 13.09 -24.80
N LEU A 132 4.40 13.40 -24.54
CA LEU A 132 4.82 14.72 -24.10
C LEU A 132 4.55 15.80 -25.17
N GLU A 133 4.72 15.46 -26.46
CA GLU A 133 4.43 16.36 -27.59
C GLU A 133 2.96 16.77 -27.66
N GLN A 134 2.04 15.90 -27.27
CA GLN A 134 0.61 16.20 -27.29
C GLN A 134 0.18 17.24 -26.25
N LYS A 135 0.99 17.45 -25.19
CA LYS A 135 0.74 18.41 -24.10
C LYS A 135 -0.68 18.30 -23.49
N LYS A 136 -1.28 17.10 -23.55
CA LYS A 136 -2.61 16.80 -23.01
C LYS A 136 -2.52 15.66 -22.01
N SER A 137 -3.41 15.68 -21.01
CA SER A 137 -3.58 14.53 -20.11
C SER A 137 -4.11 13.34 -20.90
N CYS A 138 -3.59 12.15 -20.62
CA CYS A 138 -4.07 10.90 -21.19
C CYS A 138 -4.07 9.78 -20.14
N ILE A 139 -4.75 8.68 -20.43
CA ILE A 139 -4.67 7.46 -19.64
C ILE A 139 -3.55 6.59 -20.20
N ILE A 140 -2.59 6.25 -19.35
CA ILE A 140 -1.49 5.36 -19.69
C ILE A 140 -1.74 4.02 -19.01
N LYS A 141 -1.93 2.99 -19.83
CA LYS A 141 -2.21 1.61 -19.41
C LYS A 141 -0.93 0.80 -19.55
N ILE A 142 -0.51 0.10 -18.51
CA ILE A 142 0.74 -0.65 -18.47
C ILE A 142 0.47 -2.07 -17.95
N THR A 143 0.97 -3.08 -18.66
CA THR A 143 1.10 -4.43 -18.14
C THR A 143 2.44 -5.01 -18.57
N THR A 144 3.13 -5.69 -17.65
CA THR A 144 4.36 -6.39 -17.96
C THR A 144 4.45 -7.68 -17.16
N ASP A 145 4.77 -8.76 -17.84
CA ASP A 145 5.14 -10.05 -17.27
C ASP A 145 6.67 -10.27 -17.36
N GLU A 146 7.39 -9.29 -17.92
CA GLU A 146 8.85 -9.33 -18.05
C GLU A 146 9.53 -8.79 -16.81
N ASN A 147 10.78 -9.23 -16.61
CA ASN A 147 11.65 -8.63 -15.60
C ASN A 147 11.90 -7.15 -15.92
N THR A 148 11.93 -6.31 -14.91
CA THR A 148 12.18 -4.87 -15.03
C THR A 148 13.67 -4.51 -15.13
N GLU A 149 14.58 -5.50 -15.11
CA GLU A 149 16.03 -5.29 -15.23
C GLU A 149 16.39 -4.39 -16.41
N TRP A 150 15.78 -4.61 -17.59
CA TRP A 150 16.04 -3.80 -18.78
C TRP A 150 15.78 -2.29 -18.59
N LEU A 151 14.94 -1.91 -17.63
CA LEU A 151 14.68 -0.52 -17.24
C LEU A 151 15.71 0.00 -16.23
N LEU A 152 16.26 -0.88 -15.38
CA LEU A 152 17.06 -0.52 -14.21
C LEU A 152 18.57 -0.71 -14.41
N GLU A 153 18.99 -1.42 -15.45
CA GLU A 153 20.40 -1.71 -15.75
C GLU A 153 21.26 -0.44 -15.90
N ASN A 154 20.67 0.66 -16.36
CA ASN A 154 21.37 1.93 -16.54
C ASN A 154 20.82 3.00 -15.60
N SER A 155 21.66 3.45 -14.66
CA SER A 155 21.26 4.45 -13.64
C SER A 155 20.91 5.83 -14.25
N GLU A 156 21.51 6.21 -15.37
CA GLU A 156 21.21 7.46 -16.06
C GLU A 156 19.84 7.36 -16.75
N TYR A 157 19.56 6.20 -17.38
CA TYR A 157 18.27 5.93 -17.99
C TYR A 157 17.13 5.94 -16.94
N THR A 158 17.38 5.36 -15.76
CA THR A 158 16.43 5.37 -14.64
C THR A 158 16.14 6.80 -14.16
N LYS A 159 17.15 7.66 -14.05
CA LYS A 159 16.97 9.08 -13.72
C LYS A 159 16.18 9.82 -14.79
N TYR A 160 16.47 9.55 -16.05
CA TYR A 160 15.74 10.13 -17.18
C TYR A 160 14.26 9.74 -17.16
N LEU A 161 13.96 8.44 -16.99
CA LEU A 161 12.58 7.96 -16.84
C LEU A 161 11.84 8.61 -15.67
N SER A 162 12.49 8.77 -14.52
CA SER A 162 11.90 9.44 -13.36
C SER A 162 11.53 10.91 -13.67
N LYS A 163 12.39 11.64 -14.40
CA LYS A 163 12.08 13.02 -14.84
C LYS A 163 10.85 13.05 -15.78
N ILE A 164 10.78 12.11 -16.73
CA ILE A 164 9.64 12.03 -17.66
C ILE A 164 8.34 11.67 -16.93
N LEU A 165 8.37 10.67 -16.05
CA LEU A 165 7.21 10.27 -15.28
C LEU A 165 6.68 11.42 -14.43
N ASN A 166 7.56 12.21 -13.79
CA ASN A 166 7.17 13.43 -13.08
C ASN A 166 6.46 14.45 -13.98
N LYS A 167 6.95 14.64 -15.23
CA LYS A 167 6.27 15.50 -16.21
C LYS A 167 4.87 14.99 -16.56
N LEU A 168 4.73 13.69 -16.80
CA LEU A 168 3.43 13.09 -17.12
C LEU A 168 2.43 13.25 -15.98
N ILE A 169 2.88 13.15 -14.71
CA ILE A 169 2.04 13.43 -13.55
C ILE A 169 1.63 14.90 -13.50
N ASN A 170 2.56 15.82 -13.75
CA ASN A 170 2.26 17.26 -13.80
C ASN A 170 1.28 17.60 -14.93
N MET A 171 1.30 16.83 -16.03
CA MET A 171 0.31 16.89 -17.10
C MET A 171 -1.03 16.26 -16.72
N LYS A 172 -1.18 15.74 -15.48
CA LYS A 172 -2.34 15.03 -14.98
C LYS A 172 -2.65 13.75 -15.78
N CYS A 173 -1.63 13.09 -16.32
CA CYS A 173 -1.78 11.76 -16.88
C CYS A 173 -2.13 10.76 -15.77
N TYR A 174 -3.01 9.81 -16.09
CA TYR A 174 -3.47 8.79 -15.15
C TYR A 174 -2.94 7.42 -15.55
N PHE A 175 -2.38 6.69 -14.61
CA PHE A 175 -1.77 5.38 -14.87
C PHE A 175 -2.67 4.24 -14.37
N LYS A 176 -2.88 3.23 -15.22
CA LYS A 176 -3.46 1.94 -14.85
C LYS A 176 -2.41 0.87 -15.07
N ILE A 177 -1.93 0.27 -13.99
CA ILE A 177 -0.81 -0.70 -14.04
C ILE A 177 -1.30 -2.07 -13.59
N ILE A 178 -1.17 -3.07 -14.46
CA ILE A 178 -1.35 -4.47 -14.09
C ILE A 178 0.04 -5.05 -13.85
N ILE A 179 0.33 -5.37 -12.60
CA ILE A 179 1.57 -6.06 -12.25
C ILE A 179 1.41 -7.57 -12.45
N PRO A 180 2.50 -8.29 -12.76
CA PRO A 180 2.45 -9.74 -12.88
C PRO A 180 1.93 -10.35 -11.58
N ALA A 181 1.36 -11.55 -11.68
CA ALA A 181 1.07 -12.37 -10.50
C ALA A 181 2.40 -12.69 -9.81
N VAL A 182 2.88 -11.76 -9.01
CA VAL A 182 4.11 -11.96 -8.25
C VAL A 182 3.75 -12.94 -7.15
N THR A 183 4.29 -14.12 -7.24
CA THR A 183 4.17 -15.17 -6.23
C THR A 183 4.84 -14.78 -4.93
N ASN A 184 5.62 -13.71 -4.96
CA ASN A 184 6.45 -13.22 -3.87
C ASN A 184 6.01 -11.80 -3.47
N LEU A 185 5.57 -11.67 -2.22
CA LEU A 185 5.23 -10.41 -1.58
C LEU A 185 6.34 -9.35 -1.72
N ASN A 186 7.61 -9.78 -1.71
CA ASN A 186 8.76 -8.89 -1.86
C ASN A 186 8.73 -8.15 -3.19
N GLY A 187 8.43 -8.84 -4.28
CA GLY A 187 8.33 -8.22 -5.60
C GLY A 187 7.20 -7.21 -5.71
N ILE A 188 6.06 -7.45 -5.04
CA ILE A 188 4.96 -6.47 -4.99
C ILE A 188 5.40 -5.22 -4.23
N LEU A 189 6.04 -5.40 -3.07
CA LEU A 189 6.50 -4.29 -2.23
C LEU A 189 7.63 -3.49 -2.89
N GLU A 190 8.54 -4.16 -3.61
CA GLU A 190 9.59 -3.51 -4.38
C GLU A 190 9.01 -2.66 -5.52
N LEU A 191 8.06 -3.22 -6.27
CA LEU A 191 7.35 -2.47 -7.31
C LEU A 191 6.57 -1.29 -6.73
N MET A 192 5.88 -1.49 -5.62
CA MET A 192 5.17 -0.39 -4.95
C MET A 192 6.14 0.69 -4.45
N ASN A 193 7.32 0.31 -3.94
CA ASN A 193 8.35 1.28 -3.56
C ASN A 193 8.84 2.10 -4.76
N LEU A 194 9.04 1.47 -5.90
CA LEU A 194 9.44 2.15 -7.14
C LEU A 194 8.37 3.17 -7.59
N TRP A 195 7.09 2.80 -7.46
CA TRP A 195 5.97 3.63 -7.86
C TRP A 195 5.43 4.52 -6.73
N LEU A 196 6.03 4.48 -5.55
CA LEU A 196 5.51 5.15 -4.35
C LEU A 196 5.25 6.65 -4.53
N PRO A 197 6.15 7.48 -5.14
CA PRO A 197 5.87 8.91 -5.35
C PRO A 197 4.61 9.12 -6.17
N TYR A 198 4.35 8.25 -7.13
CA TYR A 198 3.23 8.31 -8.05
C TYR A 198 1.94 7.77 -7.41
N ILE A 199 2.03 6.72 -6.58
CA ILE A 199 0.92 6.23 -5.75
C ILE A 199 0.43 7.35 -4.84
N LEU A 200 1.36 8.06 -4.18
CA LEU A 200 1.05 9.17 -3.29
C LEU A 200 0.42 10.37 -4.00
N SER A 201 0.68 10.56 -5.30
CA SER A 201 0.02 11.60 -6.10
C SER A 201 -1.45 11.31 -6.43
N GLY A 202 -1.93 10.09 -6.19
CA GLY A 202 -3.29 9.66 -6.52
C GLY A 202 -3.56 9.40 -8.00
N ASN A 203 -2.54 9.52 -8.86
CA ASN A 203 -2.69 9.39 -10.31
C ASN A 203 -2.41 7.96 -10.81
N ILE A 204 -2.39 6.96 -9.93
CA ILE A 204 -2.09 5.57 -10.28
C ILE A 204 -3.08 4.61 -9.64
N ASP A 205 -3.61 3.72 -10.45
CA ASP A 205 -4.28 2.51 -10.03
C ASP A 205 -3.42 1.29 -10.32
N MET A 206 -3.15 0.48 -9.30
CA MET A 206 -2.39 -0.77 -9.44
C MET A 206 -3.30 -1.99 -9.27
N TYR A 207 -3.14 -2.93 -10.19
CA TYR A 207 -3.89 -4.17 -10.24
C TYR A 207 -2.95 -5.36 -10.32
N TYR A 208 -3.41 -6.53 -9.91
CA TYR A 208 -2.70 -7.80 -10.11
C TYR A 208 -3.65 -8.86 -10.62
N TYR A 209 -3.12 -9.76 -11.44
CA TYR A 209 -3.87 -10.93 -11.89
C TYR A 209 -3.75 -12.04 -10.84
N PRO A 210 -4.87 -12.58 -10.28
CA PRO A 210 -4.82 -13.45 -9.11
C PRO A 210 -4.45 -14.91 -9.41
N ARG A 211 -4.09 -15.23 -10.65
CA ARG A 211 -3.69 -16.60 -11.06
C ARG A 211 -2.27 -16.59 -11.57
N LEU A 212 -1.55 -17.68 -11.28
CA LEU A 212 -0.21 -17.90 -11.82
C LEU A 212 -0.28 -18.12 -13.32
N LYS A 213 0.62 -17.49 -14.06
CA LYS A 213 0.91 -17.79 -15.47
C LYS A 213 2.11 -18.73 -15.53
N ASP A 214 2.22 -19.51 -16.60
CA ASP A 214 3.34 -20.44 -16.81
C ASP A 214 4.69 -19.74 -17.02
N GLY A 215 4.68 -18.43 -17.27
CA GLY A 215 5.89 -17.62 -17.46
C GLY A 215 6.68 -17.91 -18.73
N LEU A 216 6.20 -18.82 -19.59
CA LEU A 216 6.87 -19.17 -20.83
C LEU A 216 6.88 -18.01 -21.82
N PHE A 217 5.71 -17.44 -22.06
CA PHE A 217 5.54 -16.23 -22.87
C PHE A 217 5.41 -15.04 -21.94
N ARG A 218 6.29 -14.07 -22.13
CA ARG A 218 6.29 -12.82 -21.37
C ARG A 218 5.96 -11.67 -22.29
N ARG A 219 5.19 -10.73 -21.78
CA ARG A 219 4.73 -9.59 -22.54
C ARG A 219 4.87 -8.32 -21.75
N THR A 220 5.29 -7.27 -22.43
CA THR A 220 5.23 -5.88 -21.96
C THR A 220 4.34 -5.10 -22.91
N LEU A 221 3.36 -4.39 -22.37
CA LEU A 221 2.42 -3.58 -23.12
C LEU A 221 2.27 -2.22 -22.44
N PHE A 222 2.52 -1.16 -23.20
CA PHE A 222 2.23 0.23 -22.82
C PHE A 222 1.26 0.81 -23.83
N ILE A 223 0.18 1.44 -23.36
CA ILE A 223 -0.82 2.09 -24.20
C ILE A 223 -1.04 3.49 -23.65
N ALA A 224 -0.89 4.48 -24.49
CA ALA A 224 -1.37 5.83 -24.22
C ALA A 224 -2.62 6.07 -25.07
N SER A 225 -3.76 6.26 -24.41
CA SER A 225 -5.05 6.37 -25.07
C SER A 225 -5.01 7.43 -26.18
N ASP A 226 -5.49 7.05 -27.37
CA ASP A 226 -5.52 7.88 -28.58
C ASP A 226 -4.17 8.39 -29.10
N CYS A 227 -3.03 7.88 -28.56
CA CYS A 227 -1.72 8.44 -28.82
C CYS A 227 -0.72 7.43 -29.40
N ALA A 228 -0.45 6.35 -28.67
CA ALA A 228 0.57 5.38 -29.03
C ALA A 228 0.36 4.03 -28.31
N VAL A 229 0.91 2.97 -28.90
CA VAL A 229 1.01 1.66 -28.28
C VAL A 229 2.39 1.07 -28.49
N LEU A 230 2.96 0.50 -27.42
CA LEU A 230 4.18 -0.29 -27.43
C LEU A 230 3.86 -1.70 -26.95
N SER A 231 4.14 -2.71 -27.75
CA SER A 231 3.96 -4.12 -27.38
C SER A 231 5.24 -4.90 -27.61
N SER A 232 5.77 -5.53 -26.56
CA SER A 232 6.93 -6.40 -26.64
C SER A 232 6.58 -7.80 -26.17
N THR A 233 7.10 -8.81 -26.85
CA THR A 233 6.95 -10.21 -26.49
C THR A 233 8.31 -10.89 -26.43
N SER A 234 8.53 -11.71 -25.42
CA SER A 234 9.74 -12.51 -25.27
C SER A 234 9.41 -13.90 -24.74
N ILE A 235 10.31 -14.85 -24.99
CA ILE A 235 10.27 -16.17 -24.38
C ILE A 235 11.26 -16.17 -23.21
N SER A 236 10.90 -16.77 -22.10
CA SER A 236 11.63 -16.69 -20.84
C SER A 236 13.12 -17.03 -20.93
N CYS A 237 13.52 -17.88 -21.88
CA CYS A 237 14.91 -18.29 -22.12
C CYS A 237 15.68 -17.41 -23.12
N CYS A 238 15.02 -16.51 -23.88
CA CYS A 238 15.60 -15.75 -24.97
C CYS A 238 15.39 -14.24 -24.80
N LYS A 239 15.88 -13.68 -23.70
CA LYS A 239 15.70 -12.27 -23.34
C LYS A 239 16.28 -11.28 -24.37
N GLU A 240 17.37 -11.68 -25.07
CA GLU A 240 18.06 -10.80 -26.02
C GLU A 240 17.37 -10.66 -27.38
N GLN A 241 16.41 -11.54 -27.68
CA GLN A 241 15.70 -11.58 -28.96
C GLN A 241 14.27 -11.08 -28.90
N SER A 242 13.94 -10.25 -27.92
CA SER A 242 12.58 -9.69 -27.82
C SER A 242 12.27 -8.78 -28.99
N LEU A 243 11.12 -9.03 -29.64
CA LEU A 243 10.55 -8.13 -30.65
C LEU A 243 9.67 -7.10 -29.95
N THR A 244 9.90 -5.83 -30.23
CA THR A 244 9.07 -4.72 -29.74
C THR A 244 8.44 -4.00 -30.91
N LEU A 245 7.14 -3.82 -30.86
CA LEU A 245 6.33 -3.08 -31.81
C LEU A 245 5.91 -1.75 -31.20
N LEU A 246 6.10 -0.66 -31.94
CA LEU A 246 5.62 0.68 -31.58
C LEU A 246 4.67 1.16 -32.68
N GLY A 247 3.41 1.44 -32.34
CA GLY A 247 2.36 1.82 -33.28
C GLY A 247 1.67 3.11 -32.89
N PHE A 248 1.28 3.90 -33.89
CA PHE A 248 0.56 5.18 -33.74
C PHE A 248 -0.82 5.16 -34.42
N ASP A 249 -1.17 4.07 -35.13
CA ASP A 249 -2.46 3.94 -35.78
C ASP A 249 -3.58 3.75 -34.74
N LYS A 250 -4.66 4.55 -34.86
CA LYS A 250 -5.77 4.54 -33.93
C LYS A 250 -6.51 3.20 -33.82
N LYS A 251 -6.59 2.45 -34.93
CA LYS A 251 -7.26 1.12 -34.90
C LYS A 251 -6.40 0.11 -34.14
N VAL A 252 -5.09 0.18 -34.30
CA VAL A 252 -4.13 -0.65 -33.57
C VAL A 252 -4.18 -0.32 -32.09
N ILE A 253 -4.15 0.96 -31.72
CA ILE A 253 -4.28 1.41 -30.34
C ILE A 253 -5.57 0.92 -29.71
N SER A 254 -6.73 1.13 -30.38
CA SER A 254 -8.04 0.69 -29.90
C SER A 254 -8.10 -0.84 -29.73
N GLY A 255 -7.49 -1.60 -30.61
CA GLY A 255 -7.41 -3.06 -30.47
C GLY A 255 -6.69 -3.49 -29.18
N PHE A 256 -5.53 -2.88 -28.88
CA PHE A 256 -4.79 -3.16 -27.66
C PHE A 256 -5.48 -2.58 -26.39
N GLU A 257 -6.20 -1.47 -26.52
CA GLU A 257 -7.02 -0.96 -25.40
C GLU A 257 -8.13 -1.94 -25.00
N ASN A 258 -8.85 -2.47 -25.98
CA ASN A 258 -9.88 -3.49 -25.74
C ASN A 258 -9.31 -4.75 -25.08
N GLU A 259 -8.12 -5.17 -25.52
CA GLU A 259 -7.40 -6.29 -24.88
C GLU A 259 -7.06 -5.99 -23.42
N PHE A 260 -6.48 -4.81 -23.15
CA PHE A 260 -6.12 -4.41 -21.80
C PHE A 260 -7.37 -4.30 -20.91
N ASP A 261 -8.45 -3.70 -21.41
CA ASP A 261 -9.69 -3.52 -20.66
C ASP A 261 -10.38 -4.88 -20.39
N GLY A 262 -10.27 -5.83 -21.30
CA GLY A 262 -10.67 -7.21 -21.04
C GLY A 262 -9.80 -7.90 -19.98
N TYR A 263 -8.50 -7.64 -19.99
CA TYR A 263 -7.57 -8.23 -19.01
C TYR A 263 -7.75 -7.63 -17.60
N ILE A 264 -7.95 -6.32 -17.49
CA ILE A 264 -8.12 -5.66 -16.18
C ILE A 264 -9.39 -6.13 -15.45
N MET A 265 -10.44 -6.53 -16.20
CA MET A 265 -11.65 -7.11 -15.61
C MET A 265 -11.41 -8.43 -14.88
N LEU A 266 -10.33 -9.14 -15.21
CA LEU A 266 -9.90 -10.37 -14.56
C LEU A 266 -8.96 -10.11 -13.38
N CYS A 267 -8.51 -8.88 -13.22
CA CYS A 267 -7.55 -8.46 -12.21
C CYS A 267 -8.24 -7.97 -10.93
N ARG A 268 -7.47 -7.93 -9.84
CA ARG A 268 -7.88 -7.33 -8.57
C ARG A 268 -7.04 -6.09 -8.30
N LYS A 269 -7.64 -5.10 -7.70
CA LYS A 269 -6.94 -3.89 -7.28
C LYS A 269 -6.11 -4.19 -6.03
N ILE A 270 -4.87 -3.74 -5.98
CA ILE A 270 -3.97 -3.93 -4.83
C ILE A 270 -4.38 -3.02 -3.69
N GLY A 271 -4.66 -1.77 -4.02
CA GLY A 271 -5.03 -0.73 -3.08
C GLY A 271 -5.55 0.50 -3.80
N ARG A 272 -5.91 1.50 -3.03
CA ARG A 272 -6.41 2.79 -3.53
C ARG A 272 -5.77 3.92 -2.76
N THR A 273 -5.50 5.00 -3.46
CA THR A 273 -5.10 6.27 -2.82
C THR A 273 -6.25 7.25 -2.94
N TYR A 274 -6.52 7.93 -1.85
CA TYR A 274 -7.63 8.88 -1.73
C TYR A 274 -7.12 10.21 -1.19
N ASP A 275 -7.74 11.29 -1.64
CA ASP A 275 -7.76 12.53 -0.88
C ASP A 275 -8.76 12.44 0.31
N PHE A 276 -8.82 13.46 1.14
CA PHE A 276 -9.71 13.44 2.32
C PHE A 276 -11.19 13.42 1.95
N GLU A 277 -11.62 14.08 0.90
CA GLU A 277 -13.03 14.12 0.50
C GLU A 277 -13.48 12.78 -0.07
N GLN A 278 -12.67 12.18 -0.92
CA GLN A 278 -12.91 10.85 -1.46
C GLN A 278 -12.95 9.81 -0.35
N TYR A 279 -11.97 9.85 0.58
CA TYR A 279 -11.92 8.91 1.69
C TYR A 279 -13.09 9.05 2.64
N ARG A 280 -13.55 10.27 2.91
CA ARG A 280 -14.72 10.53 3.74
C ARG A 280 -15.94 9.78 3.20
N SER A 281 -16.21 9.86 1.90
CA SER A 281 -17.34 9.18 1.27
C SER A 281 -17.24 7.65 1.34
N ILE A 282 -16.02 7.11 1.31
CA ILE A 282 -15.73 5.68 1.35
C ILE A 282 -15.71 5.16 2.78
N PHE A 283 -15.18 5.92 3.71
CA PHE A 283 -15.20 5.62 5.14
C PHE A 283 -16.62 5.33 5.63
N PHE A 284 -17.61 6.10 5.16
CA PHE A 284 -19.02 5.85 5.44
C PHE A 284 -19.51 4.52 4.90
N ARG A 285 -19.09 4.16 3.68
CA ARG A 285 -19.46 2.87 3.07
C ARG A 285 -18.86 1.71 3.84
N HIS A 286 -17.58 1.79 4.20
CA HIS A 286 -16.93 0.76 5.00
C HIS A 286 -17.50 0.63 6.41
N ALA A 287 -17.94 1.73 7.02
CA ALA A 287 -18.64 1.68 8.30
C ALA A 287 -19.98 0.96 8.19
N LEU A 288 -20.70 1.09 7.08
CA LEU A 288 -21.97 0.40 6.84
C LEU A 288 -21.80 -1.09 6.50
N GLU A 289 -20.73 -1.46 5.80
CA GLU A 289 -20.45 -2.85 5.39
C GLU A 289 -19.88 -3.72 6.52
N ARG A 290 -19.63 -3.15 7.70
CA ARG A 290 -18.97 -3.81 8.84
C ARG A 290 -19.84 -4.76 9.67
N THR A 291 -21.03 -5.11 9.22
CA THR A 291 -21.93 -6.05 9.91
C THR A 291 -21.46 -7.50 9.72
N GLY A 292 -20.43 -7.93 10.44
CA GLY A 292 -20.01 -9.34 10.49
C GLY A 292 -18.53 -9.49 10.88
N ASN A 293 -18.16 -10.58 11.55
CA ASN A 293 -16.84 -11.01 12.04
C ASN A 293 -15.74 -9.93 12.01
N PHE A 294 -15.58 -9.22 13.11
CA PHE A 294 -14.57 -8.19 13.25
C PHE A 294 -13.19 -8.84 13.47
N PRO A 295 -12.25 -8.70 12.55
CA PRO A 295 -10.89 -9.23 12.74
C PRO A 295 -10.13 -8.41 13.81
N ASN A 296 -9.05 -9.01 14.35
CA ASN A 296 -8.13 -8.31 15.23
C ASN A 296 -7.64 -6.99 14.61
N CYS A 297 -7.35 -6.00 15.45
CA CYS A 297 -7.01 -4.66 15.00
C CYS A 297 -5.75 -4.13 15.68
N ILE A 298 -4.90 -3.47 14.92
CA ILE A 298 -3.82 -2.64 15.42
C ILE A 298 -4.00 -1.24 14.84
N SER A 299 -4.07 -0.25 15.72
CA SER A 299 -4.12 1.16 15.34
C SER A 299 -2.92 1.89 15.91
N ARG A 300 -2.37 2.84 15.16
CA ARG A 300 -1.36 3.75 15.63
C ARG A 300 -1.74 5.17 15.26
N SER A 301 -1.74 6.05 16.24
CA SER A 301 -2.06 7.46 16.07
C SER A 301 -1.02 8.35 16.74
N ARG A 302 -1.08 9.65 16.50
CA ARG A 302 -0.21 10.67 17.11
C ARG A 302 -0.83 11.36 18.31
N SER A 303 -2.02 10.97 18.69
CA SER A 303 -2.80 11.45 19.80
C SER A 303 -3.77 10.36 20.21
N LEU A 304 -4.66 10.61 21.16
CA LEU A 304 -5.68 9.64 21.55
C LEU A 304 -6.46 9.16 20.33
N SER A 305 -6.72 7.86 20.27
CA SER A 305 -7.35 7.21 19.11
C SER A 305 -8.74 7.76 18.85
N PHE A 306 -9.03 8.15 17.62
CA PHE A 306 -10.37 8.63 17.25
C PHE A 306 -11.44 7.55 17.48
N THR A 307 -11.08 6.29 17.44
CA THR A 307 -12.00 5.15 17.63
C THR A 307 -12.53 5.05 19.06
N THR A 308 -11.84 5.64 20.03
CA THR A 308 -12.23 5.63 21.45
C THR A 308 -12.74 6.98 21.95
N ILE A 309 -12.97 7.95 21.05
CA ILE A 309 -13.45 9.27 21.41
C ILE A 309 -14.87 9.19 22.00
N PRO A 310 -15.17 9.84 23.16
CA PRO A 310 -16.51 9.87 23.70
C PRO A 310 -17.52 10.54 22.79
N ASN A 311 -18.74 10.00 22.74
CA ASN A 311 -19.80 10.46 21.83
C ASN A 311 -20.18 11.94 22.05
N ASP A 312 -20.10 12.45 23.28
CA ASP A 312 -20.42 13.85 23.57
C ASP A 312 -19.35 14.82 23.07
N ILE A 313 -18.06 14.40 23.05
CA ILE A 313 -16.99 15.18 22.41
C ILE A 313 -17.23 15.21 20.91
N LEU A 314 -17.58 14.07 20.32
CA LEU A 314 -17.88 13.96 18.91
C LEU A 314 -19.06 14.85 18.50
N ASN A 315 -20.15 14.87 19.30
CA ASN A 315 -21.30 15.74 19.09
C ASN A 315 -20.91 17.22 19.09
N ARG A 316 -20.13 17.66 20.11
CA ARG A 316 -19.68 19.07 20.18
C ARG A 316 -18.80 19.46 18.99
N LEU A 317 -17.94 18.56 18.53
CA LEU A 317 -17.12 18.81 17.33
C LEU A 317 -18.00 19.06 16.12
N MET A 318 -19.08 18.33 15.98
CA MET A 318 -19.96 18.45 14.83
C MET A 318 -20.85 19.68 14.88
N ASP A 319 -21.37 20.01 16.06
CA ASP A 319 -22.10 21.26 16.22
C ASP A 319 -21.22 22.46 15.87
N SER A 320 -19.92 22.39 16.22
CA SER A 320 -18.93 23.42 15.87
C SER A 320 -18.58 23.48 14.37
N CYS A 321 -18.82 22.40 13.62
CA CYS A 321 -18.54 22.33 12.19
C CYS A 321 -19.72 22.79 11.31
N GLY A 322 -20.92 23.01 11.89
CA GLY A 322 -22.12 23.34 11.14
C GLY A 322 -22.57 22.20 10.20
N ILE A 323 -22.13 20.97 10.44
CA ILE A 323 -22.45 19.80 9.60
C ILE A 323 -23.83 19.29 10.01
N THR A 324 -24.87 20.00 9.62
CA THR A 324 -26.26 19.56 9.79
C THR A 324 -26.68 18.48 8.77
N SER A 325 -26.00 18.41 7.63
CA SER A 325 -26.32 17.50 6.53
C SER A 325 -25.80 16.05 6.72
N ASN A 326 -24.91 15.79 7.66
CA ASN A 326 -24.31 14.47 7.88
C ASN A 326 -24.71 13.84 9.23
N ARG A 327 -25.90 14.11 9.71
CA ARG A 327 -26.46 13.50 10.94
C ARG A 327 -26.43 11.97 10.88
N THR A 328 -26.73 11.42 9.71
CA THR A 328 -26.65 9.98 9.45
C THR A 328 -25.24 9.41 9.66
N PHE A 329 -24.21 10.20 9.35
CA PHE A 329 -22.82 9.78 9.58
C PHE A 329 -22.48 9.64 11.07
N LEU A 330 -22.97 10.53 11.88
CA LEU A 330 -22.76 10.48 13.31
C LEU A 330 -23.46 9.33 13.97
N GLU A 331 -24.71 9.13 13.57
CA GLU A 331 -25.48 8.00 14.03
C GLU A 331 -24.77 6.69 13.70
N ILE A 332 -24.10 6.63 12.55
CA ILE A 332 -23.24 5.51 12.17
C ILE A 332 -21.98 5.44 13.05
N MET A 333 -21.27 6.56 13.24
CA MET A 333 -20.07 6.61 14.10
C MET A 333 -20.40 6.29 15.56
N MET A 334 -21.49 6.83 16.08
CA MET A 334 -21.95 6.52 17.44
C MET A 334 -22.36 5.05 17.58
N ARG A 335 -23.04 4.51 16.58
CA ARG A 335 -23.38 3.09 16.53
C ARG A 335 -22.14 2.23 16.41
N ASP A 336 -21.16 2.62 15.58
CA ASP A 336 -19.88 1.93 15.45
C ASP A 336 -19.05 2.00 16.74
N ASN A 337 -19.07 3.11 17.46
CA ASN A 337 -18.46 3.18 18.80
C ASN A 337 -19.16 2.24 19.79
N CYS A 338 -20.50 2.17 19.78
CA CYS A 338 -21.22 1.17 20.58
C CYS A 338 -20.88 -0.26 20.15
N HIS A 339 -20.73 -0.52 18.85
CA HIS A 339 -20.27 -1.80 18.33
C HIS A 339 -18.81 -2.09 18.66
N LEU A 340 -17.94 -1.06 18.69
CA LEU A 340 -16.55 -1.20 19.09
C LEU A 340 -16.43 -1.76 20.52
N TYR A 341 -17.27 -1.32 21.43
CA TYR A 341 -17.32 -1.88 22.81
C TYR A 341 -17.61 -3.37 22.81
N ASN A 342 -18.55 -3.84 21.98
CA ASN A 342 -18.88 -5.26 21.86
C ASN A 342 -17.78 -6.07 21.15
N VAL A 343 -17.09 -5.45 20.18
CA VAL A 343 -16.01 -6.08 19.38
C VAL A 343 -14.75 -6.28 20.20
N ILE A 344 -14.41 -5.31 21.04
CA ILE A 344 -13.23 -5.35 21.93
C ILE A 344 -13.35 -6.51 22.95
N GLU A 345 -14.57 -6.97 23.29
CA GLU A 345 -14.76 -8.10 24.18
C GLU A 345 -14.27 -9.43 23.57
N GLU A 346 -14.42 -9.62 22.25
CA GLU A 346 -14.14 -10.89 21.60
C GLU A 346 -12.80 -10.92 20.85
N GLN A 347 -12.22 -9.76 20.52
CA GLN A 347 -11.09 -9.67 19.61
C GLN A 347 -9.98 -8.74 20.12
N LEU A 348 -8.74 -9.07 19.73
CA LEU A 348 -7.57 -8.28 20.08
C LEU A 348 -7.62 -6.90 19.40
N PHE A 349 -7.56 -5.85 20.21
CA PHE A 349 -7.43 -4.48 19.75
C PHE A 349 -6.23 -3.81 20.44
N ILE A 350 -5.27 -3.36 19.65
CA ILE A 350 -4.04 -2.70 20.14
C ILE A 350 -4.01 -1.27 19.60
N ASP A 351 -4.09 -0.29 20.50
CA ASP A 351 -3.84 1.12 20.20
C ASP A 351 -2.43 1.52 20.63
N ILE A 352 -1.66 2.09 19.69
CA ILE A 352 -0.32 2.62 19.94
C ILE A 352 -0.39 4.14 19.79
N MET A 353 -0.16 4.87 20.88
CA MET A 353 -0.30 6.32 20.89
C MET A 353 0.55 6.98 21.97
N PRO A 354 1.02 8.22 21.77
CA PRO A 354 1.64 9.00 22.82
C PRO A 354 0.58 9.60 23.76
N LEU A 355 0.94 9.83 25.02
CA LEU A 355 0.24 10.77 25.87
C LEU A 355 0.75 12.19 25.60
N ALA A 356 -0.16 13.13 25.54
CA ALA A 356 0.22 14.52 25.39
C ALA A 356 0.88 15.07 26.68
N ALA A 357 1.84 15.97 26.52
CA ALA A 357 2.46 16.62 27.64
C ALA A 357 1.44 17.48 28.40
N PHE A 358 1.49 17.49 29.72
CA PHE A 358 0.55 18.23 30.59
C PHE A 358 0.38 19.68 30.17
N ASN A 359 1.46 20.39 29.88
CA ASN A 359 1.42 21.79 29.45
C ASN A 359 0.71 21.98 28.09
N ASP A 360 0.81 21.02 27.17
CA ASP A 360 0.17 21.10 25.86
C ASP A 360 -1.34 20.85 25.98
N ILE A 361 -1.74 19.99 26.92
CA ILE A 361 -3.16 19.79 27.26
C ILE A 361 -3.77 21.08 27.77
N LEU A 362 -3.12 21.75 28.74
CA LEU A 362 -3.61 23.00 29.33
C LEU A 362 -3.68 24.14 28.29
N LYS A 363 -2.73 24.19 27.36
CA LYS A 363 -2.73 25.16 26.25
C LYS A 363 -3.79 24.89 25.17
N GLY A 364 -4.42 23.72 25.18
CA GLY A 364 -5.39 23.33 24.14
C GLY A 364 -4.78 23.15 22.76
N VAL A 365 -3.50 22.74 22.68
CA VAL A 365 -2.78 22.53 21.41
C VAL A 365 -2.67 21.06 21.01
N VAL A 366 -3.26 20.14 21.78
CA VAL A 366 -3.26 18.72 21.48
C VAL A 366 -4.25 18.42 20.38
N PRO A 367 -3.81 17.90 19.21
CA PRO A 367 -4.69 17.63 18.09
C PRO A 367 -5.59 16.42 18.36
N ILE A 368 -6.83 16.46 17.88
CA ILE A 368 -7.73 15.30 17.81
C ILE A 368 -7.34 14.52 16.57
N ALA A 369 -6.85 13.28 16.77
CA ALA A 369 -6.39 12.43 15.69
C ALA A 369 -7.52 12.16 14.68
N GLY A 370 -7.24 12.34 13.38
CA GLY A 370 -8.20 12.06 12.32
C GLY A 370 -9.29 13.12 12.11
N SER A 371 -9.32 14.18 12.92
CA SER A 371 -10.31 15.25 12.76
C SER A 371 -10.22 15.94 11.40
N GLU A 372 -9.04 16.09 10.85
CA GLU A 372 -8.82 16.63 9.51
C GLU A 372 -9.46 15.78 8.39
N ILE A 373 -9.51 14.46 8.57
CA ILE A 373 -10.14 13.55 7.61
C ILE A 373 -11.66 13.70 7.65
N ILE A 374 -12.20 13.70 8.85
CA ILE A 374 -13.65 13.63 9.08
C ILE A 374 -14.30 15.00 8.86
N PHE A 375 -13.68 16.05 9.38
CA PHE A 375 -14.25 17.40 9.39
C PHE A 375 -13.59 18.36 8.39
N GLY A 376 -12.56 17.92 7.64
CA GLY A 376 -11.85 18.74 6.66
C GLY A 376 -10.85 19.73 7.26
N LYS A 377 -10.75 19.81 8.60
CA LYS A 377 -9.76 20.65 9.31
C LYS A 377 -9.32 20.00 10.61
N GLN A 378 -8.13 20.36 11.08
CA GLN A 378 -7.62 19.90 12.35
C GLN A 378 -8.38 20.57 13.51
N TYR A 379 -8.88 19.77 14.44
CA TYR A 379 -9.43 20.19 15.73
C TYR A 379 -8.49 19.82 16.86
N TYR A 380 -8.63 20.54 17.98
CA TYR A 380 -7.80 20.38 19.16
C TYR A 380 -8.67 20.11 20.38
N TYR A 381 -8.16 19.33 21.32
CA TYR A 381 -8.82 19.10 22.60
C TYR A 381 -8.80 20.35 23.46
N SER A 382 -9.94 20.64 24.16
CA SER A 382 -9.87 21.37 25.40
C SER A 382 -9.25 20.47 26.49
N ALA A 383 -8.72 21.07 27.55
CA ALA A 383 -8.17 20.27 28.65
C ALA A 383 -9.23 19.34 29.26
N TYR A 384 -10.46 19.84 29.39
CA TYR A 384 -11.62 19.06 29.86
C TYR A 384 -11.95 17.89 28.95
N ASP A 385 -11.99 18.09 27.63
CA ASP A 385 -12.28 17.03 26.66
C ASP A 385 -11.16 15.98 26.62
N TYR A 386 -9.91 16.41 26.74
CA TYR A 386 -8.79 15.47 26.78
C TYR A 386 -8.87 14.57 28.01
N LYS A 387 -9.11 15.16 29.21
CA LYS A 387 -9.32 14.39 30.43
C LYS A 387 -10.49 13.43 30.30
N LYS A 388 -11.62 13.88 29.74
CA LYS A 388 -12.81 13.03 29.56
C LYS A 388 -12.53 11.86 28.64
N HIS A 389 -11.73 12.05 27.59
CA HIS A 389 -11.30 10.96 26.71
C HIS A 389 -10.37 9.98 27.44
N LEU A 390 -9.45 10.48 28.29
CA LEU A 390 -8.61 9.62 29.12
C LEU A 390 -9.42 8.75 30.09
N VAL A 391 -10.47 9.32 30.71
CA VAL A 391 -11.37 8.57 31.59
C VAL A 391 -12.08 7.46 30.82
N ASN A 392 -12.62 7.76 29.64
CA ASN A 392 -13.25 6.75 28.79
C ASN A 392 -12.26 5.64 28.36
N LEU A 393 -11.03 6.04 28.05
CA LEU A 393 -9.96 5.11 27.68
C LEU A 393 -9.60 4.17 28.84
N LEU A 394 -9.52 4.72 30.06
CA LEU A 394 -9.27 3.94 31.27
C LEU A 394 -10.39 2.93 31.55
N GLU A 395 -11.65 3.36 31.44
CA GLU A 395 -12.80 2.47 31.57
C GLU A 395 -12.77 1.33 30.55
N LEU A 396 -12.41 1.61 29.30
CA LEU A 396 -12.25 0.59 28.26
C LEU A 396 -11.15 -0.42 28.60
N LEU A 397 -10.01 0.08 29.07
CA LEU A 397 -8.89 -0.78 29.49
C LEU A 397 -9.26 -1.66 30.68
N GLU A 398 -10.01 -1.16 31.64
CA GLU A 398 -10.40 -1.93 32.83
C GLU A 398 -11.42 -3.03 32.52
N ARG A 399 -12.38 -2.71 31.63
CA ARG A 399 -13.48 -3.65 31.31
C ARG A 399 -13.09 -4.74 30.30
N ASN A 400 -12.15 -4.47 29.39
CA ASN A 400 -11.88 -5.35 28.25
C ASN A 400 -10.48 -5.93 28.29
N VAL A 401 -10.38 -7.24 28.50
CA VAL A 401 -9.10 -7.96 28.58
C VAL A 401 -8.35 -8.01 27.26
N ASN A 402 -9.05 -7.90 26.14
CA ASN A 402 -8.48 -7.93 24.79
C ASN A 402 -8.08 -6.54 24.24
N TYR A 403 -8.34 -5.47 25.02
CA TYR A 403 -7.95 -4.12 24.64
C TYR A 403 -6.63 -3.74 25.28
N TYR A 404 -5.69 -3.29 24.48
CA TYR A 404 -4.36 -2.86 24.90
C TYR A 404 -4.05 -1.46 24.39
N VAL A 405 -3.56 -0.62 25.27
CA VAL A 405 -2.96 0.68 24.92
C VAL A 405 -1.49 0.61 25.19
N ILE A 406 -0.70 0.98 24.19
CA ILE A 406 0.75 1.10 24.29
C ILE A 406 1.11 2.57 24.16
N LEU A 407 1.57 3.13 25.27
CA LEU A 407 2.09 4.50 25.29
C LEU A 407 3.52 4.47 24.77
N ASP A 408 3.71 4.97 23.56
CA ASP A 408 5.00 4.97 22.88
C ASP A 408 5.24 6.30 22.15
N ASP A 409 6.23 7.04 22.61
CA ASP A 409 6.68 8.29 21.99
C ASP A 409 7.72 8.05 20.90
N GLU A 410 8.30 6.84 20.85
CA GLU A 410 9.33 6.47 19.88
C GLU A 410 8.69 5.93 18.59
N TYR A 411 8.96 6.60 17.49
CA TYR A 411 8.40 6.31 16.17
C TYR A 411 9.23 5.28 15.38
N ASP A 412 9.46 4.10 15.95
CA ASP A 412 10.30 3.06 15.32
C ASP A 412 9.69 2.45 14.03
N ILE A 413 8.37 2.49 13.88
CA ILE A 413 7.70 1.81 12.76
C ILE A 413 7.48 2.77 11.60
N CYS A 414 6.73 3.85 11.80
CA CYS A 414 6.60 4.96 10.86
C CYS A 414 5.92 6.17 11.55
N GLN A 415 6.07 7.36 10.95
CA GLN A 415 5.46 8.59 11.48
C GLN A 415 4.00 8.77 11.05
N ASN A 416 3.48 7.92 10.20
CA ASN A 416 2.11 7.99 9.68
C ASN A 416 1.11 7.36 10.66
N ILE A 417 -0.16 7.72 10.51
CA ILE A 417 -1.24 7.00 11.16
C ILE A 417 -1.44 5.69 10.41
N ILE A 418 -1.50 4.59 11.14
CA ILE A 418 -1.70 3.25 10.60
C ILE A 418 -2.92 2.64 11.27
N HIS A 419 -3.79 2.04 10.48
CA HIS A 419 -4.89 1.21 10.96
C HIS A 419 -4.91 -0.09 10.19
N ILE A 420 -4.71 -1.22 10.86
CA ILE A 420 -4.65 -2.55 10.27
C ILE A 420 -5.77 -3.39 10.84
N LYS A 421 -6.63 -3.89 9.98
CA LYS A 421 -7.57 -4.97 10.27
C LYS A 421 -7.03 -6.27 9.71
N GLU A 422 -6.76 -7.24 10.59
CA GLU A 422 -6.20 -8.54 10.21
C GLU A 422 -7.08 -9.23 9.15
N GLY A 423 -6.46 -9.57 8.00
CA GLY A 423 -7.14 -10.26 6.90
C GLY A 423 -8.19 -9.44 6.14
N ALA A 424 -8.32 -8.12 6.40
CA ALA A 424 -9.27 -7.26 5.74
C ALA A 424 -8.61 -6.12 4.96
N TYR A 425 -7.96 -5.19 5.65
CA TYR A 425 -7.31 -4.04 5.01
C TYR A 425 -6.27 -3.36 5.90
N VAL A 426 -5.43 -2.56 5.26
CA VAL A 426 -4.51 -1.60 5.90
C VAL A 426 -4.84 -0.21 5.41
N ILE A 427 -4.98 0.74 6.33
CA ILE A 427 -5.12 2.16 6.03
C ILE A 427 -3.88 2.87 6.54
N LEU A 428 -3.24 3.63 5.66
CA LEU A 428 -2.08 4.45 5.95
C LEU A 428 -2.44 5.90 5.67
N LEU A 429 -2.39 6.75 6.68
CA LEU A 429 -2.59 8.18 6.52
C LEU A 429 -1.25 8.89 6.58
N ARG A 430 -0.84 9.47 5.47
CA ARG A 430 0.33 10.33 5.38
C ARG A 430 -0.06 11.78 5.65
N LYS A 431 0.61 12.40 6.66
CA LYS A 431 0.40 13.82 7.01
C LYS A 431 1.34 14.80 6.32
N LYS A 432 2.43 14.32 5.71
CA LYS A 432 3.33 15.17 4.90
C LYS A 432 2.72 15.40 3.52
N GLU A 433 2.92 16.58 2.98
CA GLU A 433 2.50 16.90 1.61
C GLU A 433 3.16 15.97 0.56
N PRO A 434 2.37 15.47 -0.39
CA PRO A 434 0.93 15.57 -0.46
C PRO A 434 0.28 14.67 0.60
N ILE A 435 -0.70 15.24 1.30
CA ILE A 435 -1.49 14.48 2.26
C ILE A 435 -2.30 13.44 1.48
N SER A 436 -2.17 12.19 1.86
CA SER A 436 -2.82 11.09 1.15
C SER A 436 -3.19 9.95 2.09
N ILE A 437 -4.27 9.26 1.72
CA ILE A 437 -4.74 8.07 2.42
C ILE A 437 -4.59 6.90 1.46
N ILE A 438 -3.83 5.89 1.86
CA ILE A 438 -3.62 4.66 1.10
C ILE A 438 -4.38 3.55 1.80
N GLU A 439 -5.31 2.93 1.10
CA GLU A 439 -5.99 1.71 1.50
C GLU A 439 -5.39 0.54 0.73
N ILE A 440 -4.96 -0.51 1.42
CA ILE A 440 -4.43 -1.74 0.85
C ILE A 440 -5.37 -2.87 1.25
N SER A 441 -5.87 -3.60 0.27
CA SER A 441 -6.82 -4.70 0.46
C SER A 441 -6.34 -6.03 -0.15
N GLU A 442 -5.11 -6.08 -0.66
CA GLU A 442 -4.50 -7.33 -1.12
C GLU A 442 -4.11 -8.20 0.08
N ASN A 443 -4.62 -9.44 0.13
CA ASN A 443 -4.57 -10.30 1.31
C ASN A 443 -3.15 -10.59 1.82
N ASN A 444 -2.19 -10.84 0.93
CA ASN A 444 -0.81 -11.15 1.34
C ASN A 444 -0.11 -9.91 1.89
N MET A 445 -0.40 -8.75 1.33
CA MET A 445 0.10 -7.48 1.84
C MET A 445 -0.49 -7.16 3.20
N VAL A 446 -1.81 -7.29 3.37
CA VAL A 446 -2.49 -7.09 4.66
C VAL A 446 -1.89 -8.01 5.71
N ALA A 447 -1.67 -9.29 5.39
CA ALA A 447 -1.04 -10.24 6.29
C ALA A 447 0.40 -9.84 6.65
N ALA A 448 1.18 -9.36 5.68
CA ALA A 448 2.56 -8.93 5.93
C ALA A 448 2.64 -7.66 6.79
N PHE A 449 1.77 -6.68 6.54
CA PHE A 449 1.69 -5.49 7.39
C PHE A 449 1.25 -5.84 8.81
N TRP A 450 0.26 -6.71 8.95
CA TRP A 450 -0.17 -7.22 10.25
C TRP A 450 1.00 -7.87 11.00
N GLU A 451 1.65 -8.85 10.40
CA GLU A 451 2.77 -9.56 11.00
C GLU A 451 3.96 -8.61 11.31
N CYS A 452 4.27 -7.67 10.41
CA CYS A 452 5.33 -6.71 10.62
C CYS A 452 5.09 -5.87 11.87
N VAL A 453 3.89 -5.30 12.00
CA VAL A 453 3.55 -4.42 13.12
C VAL A 453 3.35 -5.24 14.40
N TYR A 454 2.58 -6.34 14.34
CA TYR A 454 2.28 -7.20 15.48
C TYR A 454 3.52 -7.82 16.10
N ARG A 455 4.44 -8.38 15.29
CA ARG A 455 5.70 -8.93 15.81
C ARG A 455 6.59 -7.87 16.46
N LYS A 456 6.65 -6.66 15.91
CA LYS A 456 7.39 -5.57 16.54
C LYS A 456 6.79 -5.22 17.88
N VAL A 457 5.47 -5.11 17.95
CA VAL A 457 4.75 -4.85 19.19
C VAL A 457 5.03 -5.94 20.23
N ILE A 458 4.84 -7.21 19.88
CA ILE A 458 5.06 -8.33 20.83
C ILE A 458 6.54 -8.48 21.24
N LYS A 459 7.47 -8.30 20.29
CA LYS A 459 8.92 -8.39 20.63
C LYS A 459 9.37 -7.24 21.52
N LYS A 460 8.87 -6.02 21.27
CA LYS A 460 9.24 -4.83 22.05
C LYS A 460 8.51 -4.78 23.40
N TYR A 461 7.26 -5.25 23.45
CA TYR A 461 6.41 -5.07 24.62
C TYR A 461 5.80 -6.42 25.09
N LYS A 462 5.83 -6.64 26.39
CA LYS A 462 4.98 -7.65 27.04
C LYS A 462 3.61 -7.00 27.25
N LEU A 463 2.60 -7.36 26.45
CA LEU A 463 1.31 -6.67 26.40
C LEU A 463 0.67 -6.45 27.77
N ASP A 464 0.66 -7.49 28.64
CA ASP A 464 0.07 -7.40 29.98
C ASP A 464 0.84 -6.43 30.92
N VAL A 465 2.16 -6.32 30.74
CA VAL A 465 2.97 -5.36 31.50
C VAL A 465 2.67 -3.96 31.00
N LYS A 466 2.66 -3.76 29.67
CA LYS A 466 2.36 -2.46 29.07
C LYS A 466 0.95 -1.97 29.39
N ARG A 467 -0.02 -2.87 29.43
CA ARG A 467 -1.39 -2.51 29.84
C ARG A 467 -1.41 -1.90 31.25
N ARG A 468 -0.72 -2.53 32.22
CA ARG A 468 -0.64 -2.02 33.60
C ARG A 468 0.10 -0.68 33.66
N GLU A 469 1.21 -0.55 32.94
CA GLU A 469 1.93 0.69 32.83
C GLU A 469 1.07 1.80 32.23
N SER A 470 0.33 1.51 31.18
CA SER A 470 -0.57 2.47 30.51
C SER A 470 -1.71 2.91 31.45
N ILE A 471 -2.33 1.98 32.17
CA ILE A 471 -3.34 2.31 33.19
C ILE A 471 -2.75 3.24 34.24
N PHE A 472 -1.56 2.95 34.74
CA PHE A 472 -0.87 3.75 35.75
C PHE A 472 -0.59 5.18 35.24
N GLU A 473 0.00 5.34 34.06
CA GLU A 473 0.35 6.66 33.50
C GLU A 473 -0.92 7.48 33.14
N ILE A 474 -1.95 6.84 32.60
CA ILE A 474 -3.23 7.51 32.31
C ILE A 474 -3.88 7.99 33.61
N THR A 475 -3.94 7.15 34.64
CA THR A 475 -4.52 7.51 35.94
C THR A 475 -3.75 8.67 36.58
N LYS A 476 -2.43 8.64 36.55
CA LYS A 476 -1.56 9.70 37.06
C LYS A 476 -1.82 11.03 36.34
N LEU A 477 -1.97 11.01 35.01
CA LEU A 477 -2.25 12.23 34.25
C LEU A 477 -3.65 12.77 34.52
N ILE A 478 -4.66 11.91 34.70
CA ILE A 478 -6.01 12.33 35.13
C ILE A 478 -5.96 13.04 36.48
N GLN A 479 -5.29 12.45 37.49
CA GLN A 479 -5.13 13.04 38.81
C GLN A 479 -4.42 14.39 38.76
N GLN A 480 -3.39 14.54 37.92
CA GLN A 480 -2.72 15.83 37.72
C GLN A 480 -3.65 16.90 37.16
N LEU A 481 -4.48 16.54 36.17
CA LEU A 481 -5.46 17.45 35.56
C LEU A 481 -6.54 17.85 36.60
N GLU A 482 -7.00 16.90 37.42
CA GLU A 482 -7.97 17.19 38.51
C GLU A 482 -7.39 18.12 39.58
N HIS A 483 -6.15 17.89 39.99
CA HIS A 483 -5.48 18.76 40.96
C HIS A 483 -5.33 20.20 40.43
N TYR A 484 -5.24 20.37 39.10
CA TYR A 484 -5.12 21.67 38.44
C TYR A 484 -6.49 22.33 38.16
N GLY A 485 -7.61 21.68 38.51
CA GLY A 485 -8.97 22.21 38.37
C GLY A 485 -9.59 21.98 36.97
N VAL A 486 -9.09 21.03 36.22
CA VAL A 486 -9.66 20.61 34.92
C VAL A 486 -10.73 19.55 35.11
#